data_cd2d381034a2bdcc5f83b8606ebbc5de
#
_entry.id   cd2d381034a2bdcc5f83b8606ebbc5de
#
_cell.length_a   1.000
_cell.length_b   1.000
_cell.length_c   1.000
_cell.angle_alpha   90.00
_cell.angle_beta   90.00
_cell.angle_gamma   90.00
#
_symmetry.space_group_name_H-M   'P 1'
#
loop_
_entity.id
_entity.type
_entity.pdbx_description
1 polymer ?
#
loop_
_entity_poly.entity_id
_entity_poly.type
_entity_poly.pdbx_seq_one_letter_code
_entity_poly.pdbx_strand_id
1 'polypeptide(L)'
;MDHENVLIIIEDDGTESILPLENGAIDGMQIDVNGKSNKVRITRRQKFVNCQLNMHGDRNTLEIETSLMPIYHSLFHFTPPGNDRVIKIGSGFSGAAQFRVVEDNNYIHLGNNCMFSWDVTIMASDYHTIYEKTGQVFNKAVGGVSLGNNIWVGCKSMILKDAQIGSGSIVGACSVVTRQFKDENCVLAGNPAKIVKRDIRWSRASPDKAPTIAALETPDIEKETPKKWRIFLQKIGIIKA
;
A
#
# COMPACT_ATOMS: atom_id res chain seq x y z
N MET A 1 -25.91 -14.23 6.33
CA MET A 1 -24.47 -14.11 6.01
C MET A 1 -23.87 -12.70 6.30
N ASP A 2 -24.62 -11.81 6.94
CA ASP A 2 -24.22 -10.39 7.08
C ASP A 2 -23.27 -10.05 8.25
N HIS A 3 -22.73 -11.06 8.94
CA HIS A 3 -21.86 -10.80 10.11
C HIS A 3 -20.55 -11.58 10.11
N GLU A 4 -20.26 -12.36 9.07
CA GLU A 4 -19.05 -13.17 8.98
C GLU A 4 -17.90 -12.36 8.37
N ASN A 5 -16.69 -12.64 8.84
CA ASN A 5 -15.47 -12.15 8.25
C ASN A 5 -15.12 -13.02 7.04
N VAL A 6 -14.85 -12.43 5.88
CA VAL A 6 -14.68 -13.16 4.63
C VAL A 6 -13.37 -12.85 3.92
N LEU A 7 -12.78 -13.90 3.33
CA LEU A 7 -11.71 -13.83 2.35
C LEU A 7 -12.31 -14.03 0.96
N ILE A 8 -12.16 -13.05 0.10
CA ILE A 8 -12.57 -13.08 -1.31
C ILE A 8 -11.33 -13.25 -2.17
N ILE A 9 -11.26 -14.35 -2.90
CA ILE A 9 -10.16 -14.63 -3.83
C ILE A 9 -10.66 -14.42 -5.25
N ILE A 10 -10.01 -13.53 -5.98
CA ILE A 10 -10.24 -13.32 -7.41
C ILE A 10 -9.45 -14.38 -8.17
N GLU A 11 -10.15 -15.26 -8.84
CA GLU A 11 -9.57 -16.33 -9.64
C GLU A 11 -9.01 -15.78 -10.98
N ASP A 12 -8.21 -16.60 -11.67
CA ASP A 12 -7.58 -16.21 -12.95
C ASP A 12 -8.59 -15.94 -14.08
N ASP A 13 -9.78 -16.48 -13.99
CA ASP A 13 -10.89 -16.24 -14.91
C ASP A 13 -11.80 -15.06 -14.51
N GLY A 14 -11.46 -14.38 -13.39
CA GLY A 14 -12.20 -13.26 -12.86
C GLY A 14 -13.38 -13.62 -11.94
N THR A 15 -13.64 -14.90 -11.72
CA THR A 15 -14.66 -15.35 -10.75
C THR A 15 -14.18 -15.13 -9.31
N GLU A 16 -15.10 -15.12 -8.36
CA GLU A 16 -14.80 -14.93 -6.94
C GLU A 16 -15.07 -16.21 -6.14
N SER A 17 -14.08 -16.62 -5.37
CA SER A 17 -14.22 -17.65 -4.34
C SER A 17 -14.31 -16.97 -2.97
N ILE A 18 -15.32 -17.31 -2.17
CA ILE A 18 -15.53 -16.71 -0.84
C ILE A 18 -15.28 -17.78 0.22
N LEU A 19 -14.38 -17.48 1.12
CA LEU A 19 -13.94 -18.37 2.22
C LEU A 19 -14.04 -17.62 3.56
N PRO A 20 -14.12 -18.35 4.70
CA PRO A 20 -13.97 -17.72 6.01
C PRO A 20 -12.59 -17.03 6.14
N LEU A 21 -12.57 -15.85 6.75
CA LEU A 21 -11.33 -15.15 7.06
C LEU A 21 -10.88 -15.53 8.48
N GLU A 22 -9.91 -16.42 8.56
CA GLU A 22 -9.34 -16.93 9.81
C GLU A 22 -7.82 -17.09 9.70
N ASN A 23 -7.15 -17.34 10.81
CA ASN A 23 -5.72 -17.58 10.78
C ASN A 23 -5.41 -18.86 9.97
N GLY A 24 -4.42 -18.75 9.07
CA GLY A 24 -4.08 -19.83 8.12
C GLY A 24 -4.84 -19.76 6.78
N ALA A 25 -5.85 -18.90 6.63
CA ALA A 25 -6.59 -18.74 5.37
C ALA A 25 -5.73 -18.20 4.20
N ILE A 26 -4.65 -17.47 4.51
CA ILE A 26 -3.72 -16.92 3.52
C ILE A 26 -2.29 -17.39 3.84
N ASP A 27 -1.70 -18.15 2.92
CA ASP A 27 -0.32 -18.61 3.06
C ASP A 27 0.68 -17.44 3.17
N GLY A 28 1.61 -17.53 4.12
CA GLY A 28 2.62 -16.49 4.40
C GLY A 28 2.10 -15.25 5.14
N MET A 29 0.85 -15.28 5.63
CA MET A 29 0.24 -14.21 6.42
C MET A 29 -0.34 -14.73 7.74
N GLN A 30 0.14 -14.19 8.85
CA GLN A 30 -0.50 -14.39 10.15
C GLN A 30 -1.71 -13.45 10.26
N ILE A 31 -2.88 -13.98 10.61
CA ILE A 31 -4.13 -13.23 10.64
C ILE A 31 -4.70 -13.23 12.06
N ASP A 32 -4.97 -12.04 12.58
CA ASP A 32 -5.72 -11.79 13.81
C ASP A 32 -6.91 -10.87 13.48
N VAL A 33 -8.11 -11.44 13.55
CA VAL A 33 -9.37 -10.74 13.23
C VAL A 33 -10.27 -10.72 14.45
N ASN A 34 -10.67 -9.52 14.87
CA ASN A 34 -11.61 -9.33 15.98
C ASN A 34 -12.65 -8.26 15.60
N GLY A 35 -13.87 -8.70 15.31
CA GLY A 35 -14.98 -7.89 14.83
C GLY A 35 -15.81 -8.66 13.80
N LYS A 36 -16.68 -7.95 13.10
CA LYS A 36 -17.68 -8.55 12.19
C LYS A 36 -17.65 -7.89 10.81
N SER A 37 -18.08 -8.65 9.81
CA SER A 37 -18.24 -8.16 8.42
C SER A 37 -16.97 -7.59 7.82
N ASN A 38 -15.80 -8.02 8.29
CA ASN A 38 -14.52 -7.65 7.73
C ASN A 38 -14.25 -8.41 6.43
N LYS A 39 -13.58 -7.78 5.49
CA LYS A 39 -13.32 -8.33 4.16
C LYS A 39 -11.84 -8.24 3.80
N VAL A 40 -11.28 -9.35 3.32
CA VAL A 40 -9.99 -9.36 2.63
C VAL A 40 -10.22 -9.78 1.19
N ARG A 41 -9.79 -8.98 0.23
CA ARG A 41 -9.93 -9.24 -1.20
C ARG A 41 -8.56 -9.27 -1.84
N ILE A 42 -8.18 -10.42 -2.39
CA ILE A 42 -6.87 -10.64 -3.03
C ILE A 42 -7.05 -11.42 -4.33
N THR A 43 -6.08 -11.32 -5.24
CA THR A 43 -6.03 -12.20 -6.41
C THR A 43 -5.43 -13.56 -6.05
N ARG A 44 -5.81 -14.63 -6.73
CA ARG A 44 -5.28 -16.00 -6.53
C ARG A 44 -3.74 -16.05 -6.61
N ARG A 45 -3.15 -15.21 -7.44
CA ARG A 45 -1.70 -15.16 -7.67
C ARG A 45 -0.93 -14.37 -6.64
N GLN A 46 -1.62 -13.62 -5.77
CA GLN A 46 -0.94 -12.84 -4.74
C GLN A 46 -0.21 -13.76 -3.76
N LYS A 47 1.06 -13.45 -3.50
CA LYS A 47 1.90 -14.18 -2.55
C LYS A 47 2.34 -13.27 -1.42
N PHE A 48 2.42 -13.86 -0.24
CA PHE A 48 2.89 -13.18 0.98
C PHE A 48 4.01 -13.97 1.63
N VAL A 49 4.92 -13.29 2.33
CA VAL A 49 6.01 -13.91 3.09
C VAL A 49 6.21 -13.13 4.38
N ASN A 50 5.98 -13.78 5.52
CA ASN A 50 6.12 -13.19 6.85
C ASN A 50 5.32 -11.87 7.02
N CYS A 51 4.10 -11.85 6.50
CA CYS A 51 3.20 -10.71 6.65
C CYS A 51 2.28 -10.91 7.87
N GLN A 52 1.70 -9.81 8.33
CA GLN A 52 0.72 -9.81 9.42
C GLN A 52 -0.49 -8.97 9.04
N LEU A 53 -1.67 -9.48 9.36
CA LEU A 53 -2.94 -8.77 9.28
C LEU A 53 -3.58 -8.76 10.67
N ASN A 54 -3.67 -7.59 11.29
CA ASN A 54 -4.41 -7.37 12.52
C ASN A 54 -5.64 -6.51 12.16
N MET A 55 -6.82 -7.13 12.13
CA MET A 55 -8.04 -6.48 11.66
C MET A 55 -9.08 -6.49 12.80
N HIS A 56 -9.08 -5.42 13.58
CA HIS A 56 -9.99 -5.24 14.72
C HIS A 56 -11.04 -4.19 14.42
N GLY A 57 -12.27 -4.36 14.94
CA GLY A 57 -13.44 -3.55 14.58
C GLY A 57 -14.23 -4.15 13.42
N ASP A 58 -15.29 -3.46 13.03
CA ASP A 58 -16.28 -3.99 12.08
C ASP A 58 -16.15 -3.38 10.68
N ARG A 59 -16.58 -4.12 9.67
CA ARG A 59 -16.72 -3.67 8.27
C ARG A 59 -15.44 -3.09 7.64
N ASN A 60 -14.28 -3.53 8.11
CA ASN A 60 -13.01 -3.13 7.54
C ASN A 60 -12.71 -3.91 6.25
N THR A 61 -11.95 -3.30 5.36
CA THR A 61 -11.58 -3.92 4.08
C THR A 61 -10.08 -3.80 3.82
N LEU A 62 -9.45 -4.94 3.53
CA LEU A 62 -8.12 -5.01 2.93
C LEU A 62 -8.29 -5.51 1.49
N GLU A 63 -7.89 -4.70 0.51
CA GLU A 63 -7.91 -5.06 -0.91
C GLU A 63 -6.50 -4.96 -1.48
N ILE A 64 -6.00 -6.06 -2.05
CA ILE A 64 -4.68 -6.10 -2.69
C ILE A 64 -4.81 -6.75 -4.06
N GLU A 65 -4.50 -5.98 -5.09
CA GLU A 65 -4.36 -6.49 -6.44
C GLU A 65 -3.02 -7.22 -6.64
N THR A 66 -2.82 -7.87 -7.78
CA THR A 66 -1.59 -8.63 -8.05
C THR A 66 -0.36 -7.74 -7.94
N SER A 67 0.53 -8.03 -7.00
CA SER A 67 1.80 -7.35 -6.84
C SER A 67 2.86 -7.88 -7.82
N LEU A 68 3.87 -7.06 -8.10
CA LEU A 68 4.97 -7.42 -8.99
C LEU A 68 5.83 -8.57 -8.43
N MET A 69 5.93 -8.65 -7.12
CA MET A 69 6.67 -9.67 -6.37
C MET A 69 5.83 -10.08 -5.15
N PRO A 70 6.16 -11.20 -4.47
CA PRO A 70 5.57 -11.47 -3.17
C PRO A 70 5.71 -10.26 -2.24
N ILE A 71 4.67 -9.98 -1.47
CA ILE A 71 4.72 -8.95 -0.44
C ILE A 71 5.44 -9.55 0.78
N TYR A 72 6.49 -8.88 1.26
CA TYR A 72 7.33 -9.36 2.35
C TYR A 72 7.17 -8.49 3.59
N HIS A 73 7.20 -9.09 4.78
CA HIS A 73 7.36 -8.41 6.06
C HIS A 73 6.46 -7.17 6.24
N SER A 74 5.25 -7.24 5.67
CA SER A 74 4.29 -6.13 5.76
C SER A 74 3.29 -6.34 6.87
N LEU A 75 2.92 -5.23 7.52
CA LEU A 75 1.89 -5.19 8.54
C LEU A 75 0.68 -4.39 8.04
N PHE A 76 -0.48 -5.02 8.02
CA PHE A 76 -1.78 -4.38 7.77
C PHE A 76 -2.52 -4.29 9.10
N HIS A 77 -2.62 -3.09 9.66
CA HIS A 77 -3.11 -2.90 11.03
C HIS A 77 -4.32 -1.97 11.08
N PHE A 78 -5.47 -2.55 11.36
CA PHE A 78 -6.73 -1.87 11.66
C PHE A 78 -6.88 -1.83 13.18
N THR A 79 -6.42 -0.75 13.80
CA THR A 79 -6.33 -0.62 15.26
C THR A 79 -7.70 -0.27 15.85
N PRO A 80 -8.19 -0.93 16.93
CA PRO A 80 -9.43 -0.51 17.58
C PRO A 80 -9.32 0.93 18.12
N PRO A 81 -10.47 1.66 18.25
CA PRO A 81 -11.84 1.16 18.15
C PRO A 81 -12.51 1.34 16.77
N GLY A 82 -11.83 1.81 15.72
CA GLY A 82 -12.47 2.24 14.47
C GLY A 82 -13.13 1.14 13.64
N ASN A 83 -14.07 1.54 12.77
CA ASN A 83 -14.83 0.70 11.84
C ASN A 83 -14.79 1.30 10.43
N ASP A 84 -15.30 0.53 9.44
CA ASP A 84 -15.46 0.98 8.04
C ASP A 84 -14.16 1.50 7.40
N ARG A 85 -13.02 0.95 7.77
CA ARG A 85 -11.71 1.38 7.30
C ARG A 85 -11.25 0.56 6.10
N VAL A 86 -10.43 1.18 5.25
CA VAL A 86 -9.98 0.57 4.01
C VAL A 86 -8.46 0.69 3.86
N ILE A 87 -7.80 -0.43 3.54
CA ILE A 87 -6.46 -0.42 2.96
C ILE A 87 -6.57 -1.03 1.57
N LYS A 88 -6.25 -0.22 0.55
CA LYS A 88 -6.28 -0.65 -0.85
C LYS A 88 -4.91 -0.48 -1.48
N ILE A 89 -4.40 -1.56 -2.11
CA ILE A 89 -3.13 -1.58 -2.83
C ILE A 89 -3.40 -1.99 -4.27
N GLY A 90 -3.10 -1.10 -5.20
CA GLY A 90 -3.26 -1.34 -6.64
C GLY A 90 -2.22 -2.33 -7.19
N SER A 91 -2.39 -2.69 -8.46
CA SER A 91 -1.57 -3.68 -9.15
C SER A 91 -0.11 -3.24 -9.30
N GLY A 92 0.80 -4.22 -9.43
CA GLY A 92 2.22 -3.96 -9.66
C GLY A 92 2.98 -3.41 -8.45
N PHE A 93 2.43 -3.49 -7.25
CA PHE A 93 3.14 -3.12 -6.03
C PHE A 93 4.40 -3.97 -5.83
N SER A 94 5.44 -3.37 -5.24
CA SER A 94 6.61 -4.11 -4.75
C SER A 94 7.18 -3.41 -3.52
N GLY A 95 7.54 -4.18 -2.51
CA GLY A 95 8.18 -3.67 -1.30
C GLY A 95 7.56 -4.20 -0.02
N ALA A 96 7.93 -3.54 1.09
CA ALA A 96 7.46 -3.85 2.43
C ALA A 96 7.07 -2.56 3.16
N ALA A 97 5.96 -2.59 3.91
CA ALA A 97 5.55 -1.44 4.70
C ALA A 97 4.65 -1.83 5.88
N GLN A 98 4.55 -0.90 6.82
CA GLN A 98 3.51 -0.91 7.85
C GLN A 98 2.38 0.03 7.42
N PHE A 99 1.18 -0.53 7.27
CA PHE A 99 -0.04 0.22 6.95
C PHE A 99 -0.92 0.27 8.19
N ARG A 100 -1.20 1.47 8.70
CA ARG A 100 -1.91 1.65 9.97
C ARG A 100 -3.09 2.60 9.82
N VAL A 101 -4.29 2.10 10.10
CA VAL A 101 -5.56 2.85 10.11
C VAL A 101 -6.23 2.70 11.48
N VAL A 102 -6.80 3.77 12.00
CA VAL A 102 -7.35 3.79 13.37
C VAL A 102 -8.79 4.30 13.40
N GLU A 103 -9.06 5.51 12.91
CA GLU A 103 -10.33 6.20 13.04
C GLU A 103 -11.39 5.61 12.09
N ASP A 104 -12.67 5.79 12.41
CA ASP A 104 -13.78 5.38 11.54
C ASP A 104 -13.67 6.02 10.15
N ASN A 105 -14.02 5.24 9.12
CA ASN A 105 -13.98 5.65 7.71
C ASN A 105 -12.59 6.10 7.22
N ASN A 106 -11.52 5.79 7.96
CA ASN A 106 -10.15 6.13 7.58
C ASN A 106 -9.64 5.16 6.50
N TYR A 107 -8.70 5.61 5.68
CA TYR A 107 -8.20 4.77 4.59
C TYR A 107 -6.72 5.01 4.26
N ILE A 108 -6.14 4.00 3.63
CA ILE A 108 -4.86 4.07 2.91
C ILE A 108 -5.11 3.52 1.51
N HIS A 109 -4.94 4.36 0.49
CA HIS A 109 -5.08 3.96 -0.90
C HIS A 109 -3.76 4.15 -1.64
N LEU A 110 -3.25 3.09 -2.24
CA LEU A 110 -2.13 3.12 -3.18
C LEU A 110 -2.64 2.85 -4.59
N GLY A 111 -2.22 3.69 -5.52
CA GLY A 111 -2.41 3.44 -6.95
C GLY A 111 -1.53 2.29 -7.45
N ASN A 112 -1.49 2.13 -8.77
CA ASN A 112 -0.75 1.06 -9.43
C ASN A 112 0.76 1.33 -9.51
N ASN A 113 1.56 0.27 -9.62
CA ASN A 113 3.01 0.31 -9.84
C ASN A 113 3.81 1.03 -8.77
N CYS A 114 3.32 1.10 -7.55
CA CYS A 114 4.07 1.68 -6.44
C CYS A 114 5.24 0.76 -6.03
N MET A 115 6.40 1.36 -5.76
CA MET A 115 7.61 0.69 -5.30
C MET A 115 8.06 1.27 -3.96
N PHE A 116 8.10 0.44 -2.92
CA PHE A 116 8.55 0.83 -1.60
C PHE A 116 9.85 0.13 -1.25
N SER A 117 10.75 0.88 -0.66
CA SER A 117 11.95 0.31 -0.02
C SER A 117 11.56 -0.30 1.35
N TRP A 118 12.56 -0.65 2.15
CA TRP A 118 12.35 -1.21 3.49
C TRP A 118 12.06 -0.13 4.54
N ASP A 119 11.41 -0.54 5.63
CA ASP A 119 11.07 0.29 6.79
C ASP A 119 10.19 1.51 6.45
N VAL A 120 9.31 1.38 5.47
CA VAL A 120 8.31 2.40 5.15
C VAL A 120 7.13 2.25 6.10
N THR A 121 6.65 3.38 6.66
CA THR A 121 5.44 3.42 7.48
C THR A 121 4.43 4.39 6.88
N ILE A 122 3.19 3.91 6.68
CA ILE A 122 2.04 4.75 6.37
C ILE A 122 1.10 4.72 7.57
N MET A 123 0.83 5.88 8.14
CA MET A 123 0.05 6.02 9.36
C MET A 123 -1.03 7.09 9.16
N ALA A 124 -2.27 6.64 9.00
CA ALA A 124 -3.39 7.52 8.67
C ALA A 124 -4.06 8.14 9.92
N SER A 125 -3.42 8.09 11.08
CA SER A 125 -3.90 8.67 12.35
C SER A 125 -2.75 9.04 13.26
N ASP A 126 -2.98 9.98 14.18
CA ASP A 126 -2.05 10.28 15.28
C ASP A 126 -2.28 9.38 16.52
N TYR A 127 -3.24 8.47 16.50
CA TYR A 127 -3.66 7.57 17.58
C TYR A 127 -4.23 8.27 18.81
N HIS A 128 -3.71 9.43 19.22
CA HIS A 128 -4.07 10.13 20.45
C HIS A 128 -4.62 11.52 20.16
N THR A 129 -5.57 11.96 20.97
CA THR A 129 -6.26 13.23 20.78
C THR A 129 -5.44 14.39 21.30
N ILE A 130 -5.29 15.45 20.49
CA ILE A 130 -4.76 16.74 20.87
C ILE A 130 -5.91 17.74 20.94
N TYR A 131 -5.99 18.49 22.04
CA TYR A 131 -6.99 19.52 22.23
C TYR A 131 -6.37 20.91 22.12
N GLU A 132 -7.09 21.84 21.52
CA GLU A 132 -6.83 23.26 21.67
C GLU A 132 -7.17 23.72 23.10
N LYS A 133 -6.72 24.92 23.47
CA LYS A 133 -7.08 25.53 24.76
C LYS A 133 -8.58 25.72 24.95
N THR A 134 -9.33 25.82 23.87
CA THR A 134 -10.79 25.91 23.82
C THR A 134 -11.50 24.59 24.17
N GLY A 135 -10.77 23.47 24.25
CA GLY A 135 -11.31 22.13 24.41
C GLY A 135 -11.72 21.45 23.08
N GLN A 136 -11.54 22.11 21.96
CA GLN A 136 -11.80 21.52 20.64
C GLN A 136 -10.70 20.54 20.25
N VAL A 137 -11.09 19.41 19.65
CA VAL A 137 -10.12 18.43 19.08
C VAL A 137 -9.43 19.05 17.88
N PHE A 138 -8.10 19.11 17.95
CA PHE A 138 -7.27 19.75 16.92
C PHE A 138 -6.85 18.76 15.80
N ASN A 139 -6.58 17.51 16.14
CA ASN A 139 -5.85 16.60 15.25
C ASN A 139 -6.67 15.46 14.68
N LYS A 140 -7.99 15.59 14.60
CA LYS A 140 -8.84 14.59 13.95
C LYS A 140 -8.42 14.44 12.48
N ALA A 141 -8.27 13.21 11.99
CA ALA A 141 -8.05 12.96 10.58
C ALA A 141 -9.27 13.44 9.76
N VAL A 142 -9.01 14.12 8.65
CA VAL A 142 -10.06 14.65 7.76
C VAL A 142 -10.43 13.60 6.71
N GLY A 143 -9.52 12.66 6.44
CA GLY A 143 -9.69 11.60 5.46
C GLY A 143 -8.70 10.49 5.70
N GLY A 144 -7.97 10.10 4.68
CA GLY A 144 -6.95 9.07 4.76
C GLY A 144 -5.68 9.48 4.01
N VAL A 145 -4.86 8.50 3.75
CA VAL A 145 -3.64 8.65 2.94
C VAL A 145 -3.91 8.13 1.54
N SER A 146 -3.55 8.90 0.52
CA SER A 146 -3.63 8.44 -0.87
C SER A 146 -2.35 8.72 -1.65
N LEU A 147 -1.85 7.70 -2.33
CA LEU A 147 -0.73 7.77 -3.27
C LEU A 147 -1.25 7.46 -4.67
N GLY A 148 -0.89 8.28 -5.63
CA GLY A 148 -1.18 8.05 -7.04
C GLY A 148 -0.45 6.83 -7.62
N ASN A 149 -0.47 6.70 -8.94
CA ASN A 149 0.24 5.63 -9.64
C ASN A 149 1.74 5.92 -9.74
N ASN A 150 2.55 4.87 -9.90
CA ASN A 150 3.99 5.00 -10.14
C ASN A 150 4.70 5.82 -9.05
N ILE A 151 4.45 5.51 -7.79
CA ILE A 151 5.12 6.17 -6.66
C ILE A 151 6.31 5.32 -6.22
N TRP A 152 7.48 5.96 -6.09
CA TRP A 152 8.63 5.37 -5.44
C TRP A 152 8.82 5.95 -4.04
N VAL A 153 8.81 5.12 -3.01
CA VAL A 153 9.06 5.52 -1.61
C VAL A 153 10.41 4.96 -1.16
N GLY A 154 11.32 5.86 -0.82
CA GLY A 154 12.63 5.54 -0.27
C GLY A 154 12.54 4.94 1.14
N CYS A 155 13.61 4.27 1.55
CA CYS A 155 13.66 3.57 2.84
C CYS A 155 13.49 4.51 4.03
N LYS A 156 12.92 3.96 5.13
CA LYS A 156 12.73 4.67 6.41
C LYS A 156 11.90 5.95 6.30
N SER A 157 11.06 6.04 5.28
CA SER A 157 10.16 7.18 5.11
C SER A 157 8.84 6.95 5.84
N MET A 158 8.23 8.04 6.29
CA MET A 158 6.91 8.05 6.92
C MET A 158 5.94 8.87 6.08
N ILE A 159 4.74 8.34 5.88
CA ILE A 159 3.63 9.05 5.23
C ILE A 159 2.51 9.11 6.26
N LEU A 160 2.18 10.32 6.69
CA LEU A 160 1.28 10.56 7.81
C LEU A 160 -0.13 10.89 7.35
N LYS A 161 -1.05 11.00 8.29
CA LYS A 161 -2.48 11.25 8.07
C LYS A 161 -2.73 12.39 7.08
N ASP A 162 -3.79 12.24 6.30
CA ASP A 162 -4.26 13.22 5.31
C ASP A 162 -3.26 13.56 4.19
N ALA A 163 -2.12 12.83 4.11
CA ALA A 163 -1.16 13.01 3.04
C ALA A 163 -1.71 12.50 1.70
N GLN A 164 -1.47 13.27 0.65
CA GLN A 164 -1.74 12.88 -0.74
C GLN A 164 -0.48 13.08 -1.57
N ILE A 165 -0.15 12.14 -2.45
CA ILE A 165 1.03 12.22 -3.31
C ILE A 165 0.61 11.98 -4.76
N GLY A 166 0.87 12.97 -5.63
CA GLY A 166 0.57 12.91 -7.07
C GLY A 166 1.38 11.83 -7.79
N SER A 167 0.80 11.27 -8.86
CA SER A 167 1.38 10.18 -9.64
C SER A 167 2.80 10.49 -10.15
N GLY A 168 3.60 9.44 -10.38
CA GLY A 168 4.96 9.55 -10.92
C GLY A 168 6.00 10.14 -9.96
N SER A 169 5.63 10.38 -8.70
CA SER A 169 6.47 11.07 -7.72
C SER A 169 7.36 10.11 -6.93
N ILE A 170 8.40 10.68 -6.34
CA ILE A 170 9.36 9.98 -5.49
C ILE A 170 9.34 10.60 -4.09
N VAL A 171 9.29 9.77 -3.06
CA VAL A 171 9.59 10.16 -1.67
C VAL A 171 11.01 9.73 -1.36
N GLY A 172 11.89 10.69 -1.12
CA GLY A 172 13.30 10.43 -0.76
C GLY A 172 13.41 9.66 0.55
N ALA A 173 14.50 8.90 0.72
CA ALA A 173 14.73 8.15 1.95
C ALA A 173 14.71 9.06 3.20
N CYS A 174 14.26 8.51 4.35
CA CYS A 174 14.17 9.21 5.64
C CYS A 174 13.28 10.46 5.62
N SER A 175 12.35 10.57 4.67
CA SER A 175 11.44 11.71 4.56
C SER A 175 10.16 11.50 5.34
N VAL A 176 9.57 12.59 5.83
CA VAL A 176 8.29 12.58 6.56
C VAL A 176 7.27 13.44 5.81
N VAL A 177 6.32 12.78 5.15
CA VAL A 177 5.24 13.45 4.39
C VAL A 177 4.07 13.70 5.33
N THR A 178 3.78 14.99 5.59
CA THR A 178 2.79 15.45 6.59
C THR A 178 1.61 16.20 5.99
N ARG A 179 1.53 16.31 4.66
CA ARG A 179 0.52 17.10 3.97
C ARG A 179 0.30 16.62 2.53
N GLN A 180 -0.64 17.24 1.85
CA GLN A 180 -0.96 16.95 0.46
C GLN A 180 0.05 17.59 -0.51
N PHE A 181 0.52 16.79 -1.47
CA PHE A 181 1.34 17.16 -2.62
C PHE A 181 0.64 16.63 -3.87
N LYS A 182 -0.26 17.42 -4.44
CA LYS A 182 -1.07 17.03 -5.61
C LYS A 182 -0.31 17.15 -6.93
N ASP A 183 0.82 17.85 -6.92
CA ASP A 183 1.71 17.91 -8.09
C ASP A 183 2.21 16.50 -8.42
N GLU A 184 2.22 16.19 -9.71
CA GLU A 184 2.73 14.91 -10.21
C GLU A 184 4.21 15.02 -10.60
N ASN A 185 4.87 13.87 -10.76
CA ASN A 185 6.24 13.78 -11.27
C ASN A 185 7.25 14.64 -10.47
N CYS A 186 7.13 14.60 -9.14
CA CYS A 186 7.94 15.38 -8.22
C CYS A 186 8.82 14.50 -7.34
N VAL A 187 9.93 15.05 -6.85
CA VAL A 187 10.68 14.49 -5.73
C VAL A 187 10.31 15.25 -4.47
N LEU A 188 9.83 14.51 -3.48
CA LEU A 188 9.53 14.97 -2.13
C LEU A 188 10.64 14.51 -1.20
N ALA A 189 11.25 15.40 -0.42
CA ALA A 189 12.29 14.99 0.52
C ALA A 189 12.34 15.89 1.76
N GLY A 190 12.86 15.34 2.86
CA GLY A 190 13.08 16.04 4.12
C GLY A 190 12.07 15.71 5.22
N ASN A 191 12.26 16.32 6.39
CA ASN A 191 11.36 16.24 7.54
C ASN A 191 11.10 17.65 8.10
N PRO A 192 9.89 18.24 7.89
CA PRO A 192 8.82 17.74 7.02
C PRO A 192 9.21 17.79 5.51
N ALA A 193 8.65 16.87 4.73
CA ALA A 193 8.95 16.78 3.29
C ALA A 193 8.49 18.04 2.53
N LYS A 194 9.29 18.40 1.52
CA LYS A 194 9.01 19.47 0.56
C LYS A 194 9.29 18.98 -0.85
N ILE A 195 8.70 19.61 -1.86
CA ILE A 195 9.08 19.37 -3.25
C ILE A 195 10.49 19.94 -3.44
N VAL A 196 11.45 19.07 -3.75
CA VAL A 196 12.85 19.43 -4.00
C VAL A 196 13.19 19.42 -5.49
N LYS A 197 12.39 18.72 -6.31
CA LYS A 197 12.52 18.69 -7.77
C LYS A 197 11.17 18.43 -8.41
N ARG A 198 10.96 18.98 -9.59
CA ARG A 198 9.76 18.80 -10.43
C ARG A 198 10.15 18.20 -11.78
N ASP A 199 9.14 17.78 -12.53
CA ASP A 199 9.28 17.32 -13.92
C ASP A 199 10.27 16.16 -14.05
N ILE A 200 10.15 15.18 -13.13
CA ILE A 200 10.98 13.97 -13.14
C ILE A 200 10.20 12.79 -13.74
N ARG A 201 10.94 11.79 -14.15
CA ARG A 201 10.46 10.43 -14.40
C ARG A 201 11.44 9.47 -13.75
N TRP A 202 10.94 8.30 -13.36
CA TRP A 202 11.78 7.28 -12.75
C TRP A 202 11.45 5.89 -13.33
N SER A 203 12.36 4.99 -13.19
CA SER A 203 12.26 3.59 -13.62
C SER A 203 12.80 2.68 -12.54
N ARG A 204 12.34 1.43 -12.52
CA ARG A 204 12.87 0.36 -11.64
C ARG A 204 14.27 -0.11 -12.08
N ALA A 205 14.70 0.24 -13.28
CA ALA A 205 16.04 -0.10 -13.77
C ALA A 205 17.10 0.65 -12.99
N SER A 206 18.29 0.04 -12.86
CA SER A 206 19.45 0.73 -12.30
C SER A 206 19.95 1.83 -13.27
N PRO A 207 20.58 2.91 -12.77
CA PRO A 207 21.00 4.04 -13.60
C PRO A 207 21.91 3.67 -14.78
N ASP A 208 22.74 2.64 -14.62
CA ASP A 208 23.64 2.11 -15.67
C ASP A 208 22.88 1.36 -16.79
N LYS A 209 21.61 1.02 -16.55
CA LYS A 209 20.71 0.32 -17.48
C LYS A 209 19.45 1.13 -17.73
N ALA A 210 19.54 2.45 -17.59
CA ALA A 210 18.39 3.33 -17.72
C ALA A 210 17.72 3.17 -19.11
N PRO A 211 16.40 2.95 -19.15
CA PRO A 211 15.65 2.93 -20.40
C PRO A 211 15.64 4.33 -21.04
N THR A 212 15.36 4.40 -22.33
CA THR A 212 15.12 5.67 -22.99
C THR A 212 13.84 6.31 -22.47
N ILE A 213 13.72 7.64 -22.58
CA ILE A 213 12.51 8.36 -22.15
C ILE A 213 11.25 7.82 -22.86
N ALA A 214 11.34 7.51 -24.15
CA ALA A 214 10.23 6.93 -24.90
C ALA A 214 9.77 5.56 -24.32
N ALA A 215 10.68 4.75 -23.79
CA ALA A 215 10.34 3.48 -23.14
C ALA A 215 9.67 3.65 -21.76
N LEU A 216 9.78 4.84 -21.13
CA LEU A 216 9.09 5.15 -19.87
C LEU A 216 7.63 5.57 -20.08
N GLU A 217 7.24 5.93 -21.30
CA GLU A 217 5.88 6.37 -21.62
C GLU A 217 4.88 5.22 -21.72
N THR A 218 5.39 4.01 -21.89
CA THR A 218 4.61 2.76 -21.84
C THR A 218 5.13 1.88 -20.70
N PRO A 219 4.69 2.09 -19.47
CA PRO A 219 5.11 1.26 -18.35
C PRO A 219 4.55 -0.16 -18.55
N ASP A 220 5.34 -1.01 -19.16
CA ASP A 220 5.08 -2.43 -19.30
C ASP A 220 5.82 -3.13 -18.14
N ILE A 221 5.06 -3.47 -17.11
CA ILE A 221 5.60 -4.14 -15.89
C ILE A 221 6.45 -5.36 -16.29
N GLU A 222 6.03 -6.07 -17.33
CA GLU A 222 6.76 -7.23 -17.81
C GLU A 222 8.13 -6.87 -18.42
N LYS A 223 8.27 -5.73 -19.09
CA LYS A 223 9.54 -5.29 -19.71
C LYS A 223 10.55 -4.75 -18.70
N GLU A 224 10.08 -4.11 -17.63
CA GLU A 224 10.96 -3.54 -16.60
C GLU A 224 11.50 -4.58 -15.61
N THR A 225 10.89 -5.76 -15.54
CA THR A 225 11.32 -6.81 -14.61
C THR A 225 12.67 -7.39 -15.02
N PRO A 226 13.72 -7.33 -14.18
CA PRO A 226 15.00 -7.94 -14.48
C PRO A 226 14.86 -9.42 -14.86
N LYS A 227 15.63 -9.90 -15.85
CA LYS A 227 15.51 -11.26 -16.39
C LYS A 227 15.51 -12.35 -15.31
N LYS A 228 16.37 -12.23 -14.30
CA LYS A 228 16.42 -13.16 -13.15
C LYS A 228 15.12 -13.17 -12.34
N TRP A 229 14.46 -12.02 -12.18
CA TRP A 229 13.19 -11.89 -11.50
C TRP A 229 12.03 -12.36 -12.36
N ARG A 230 12.09 -12.14 -13.68
CA ARG A 230 11.13 -12.64 -14.64
C ARG A 230 11.09 -14.17 -14.61
N ILE A 231 12.26 -14.83 -14.63
CA ILE A 231 12.38 -16.29 -14.48
C ILE A 231 11.80 -16.74 -13.12
N PHE A 232 12.11 -16.02 -12.04
CA PHE A 232 11.56 -16.31 -10.73
C PHE A 232 10.03 -16.17 -10.70
N LEU A 233 9.49 -15.07 -11.22
CA LEU A 233 8.04 -14.81 -11.29
C LEU A 233 7.30 -15.83 -12.17
N GLN A 234 7.93 -16.29 -13.27
CA GLN A 234 7.41 -17.38 -14.09
C GLN A 234 7.37 -18.70 -13.30
N LYS A 235 8.44 -19.03 -12.56
CA LYS A 235 8.51 -20.25 -11.75
C LYS A 235 7.45 -20.34 -10.67
N ILE A 236 7.07 -19.19 -10.10
CA ILE A 236 6.02 -19.10 -9.05
C ILE A 236 4.64 -18.74 -9.62
N GLY A 237 4.49 -18.69 -10.97
CA GLY A 237 3.21 -18.54 -11.63
C GLY A 237 2.60 -17.13 -11.58
N ILE A 238 3.38 -16.10 -11.34
CA ILE A 238 2.90 -14.71 -11.31
C ILE A 238 2.82 -14.10 -12.71
N ILE A 239 3.72 -14.48 -13.63
CA ILE A 239 3.68 -14.05 -15.04
C ILE A 239 3.74 -15.26 -15.96
N LYS A 240 3.18 -15.14 -17.17
CA LYS A 240 3.23 -16.20 -18.19
C LYS A 240 4.67 -16.39 -18.71
N ALA A 241 4.95 -17.63 -19.12
CA ALA A 241 6.22 -17.99 -19.76
C ALA A 241 6.41 -17.29 -21.12
#